data_b8c0bbd82439e72f1fdcdb20fcd41957
#
_entry.id   b8c0bbd82439e72f1fdcdb20fcd41957
#
_cell.length_a   1.000
_cell.length_b   1.000
_cell.length_c   1.000
_cell.angle_alpha   90.00
_cell.angle_beta   90.00
_cell.angle_gamma   90.00
#
_symmetry.space_group_name_H-M   'P 1'
#
loop_
_entity.id
_entity.type
_entity.pdbx_description
1 polymer ?
#
loop_
_entity_poly.entity_id
_entity_poly.type
_entity_poly.pdbx_seq_one_letter_code
_entity_poly.pdbx_strand_id
1 'polypeptide(L)'
;MSSLFLLATLFASCEATKNANNTQKGAGIGAAAGALIGGIIGNNSKIGTAGGALIGAAIGGGSGALIGNKMDKQAREIDQALPGADVERVGEGIRLVLKEDAVRFDTGKATLTTQAKANLDKLVPVFKDYADTNIEIYGYTDSTGSPEFNLTLSQKRAESVKDYLVSKGLLVSRFKTTGLGIADPIATNDTAEGRTQNRRVEFAIMANDKMVQDAKKEAGQ
;
A
#
# COMPACT_ATOMS: atom_id res chain seq x y z
N MET A 1 59.26 8.92 -22.65
CA MET A 1 58.08 8.47 -23.38
C MET A 1 57.01 8.18 -22.36
N SER A 2 56.14 9.17 -22.11
CA SER A 2 55.09 9.12 -21.09
C SER A 2 53.81 8.72 -21.73
N SER A 3 53.24 7.61 -21.27
CA SER A 3 51.91 7.15 -21.68
C SER A 3 50.85 7.70 -20.70
N LEU A 4 50.13 8.68 -21.14
CA LEU A 4 49.01 9.32 -20.39
C LEU A 4 47.75 8.49 -20.58
N PHE A 5 47.36 7.72 -19.56
CA PHE A 5 46.06 7.02 -19.56
C PHE A 5 44.95 8.00 -19.19
N LEU A 6 44.11 8.29 -20.15
CA LEU A 6 42.93 9.13 -20.00
C LEU A 6 41.83 8.33 -19.28
N LEU A 7 41.56 8.67 -18.03
CA LEU A 7 40.46 8.12 -17.24
C LEU A 7 39.16 8.88 -17.62
N ALA A 8 38.38 8.32 -18.52
CA ALA A 8 37.06 8.85 -18.86
C ALA A 8 36.09 8.50 -17.75
N THR A 9 35.77 9.46 -16.91
CA THR A 9 34.74 9.36 -15.88
C THR A 9 33.37 9.39 -16.52
N LEU A 10 32.59 8.30 -16.33
CA LEU A 10 31.18 8.17 -16.62
C LEU A 10 30.35 9.04 -15.66
N PHE A 11 30.10 10.28 -16.06
CA PHE A 11 29.02 11.09 -15.50
C PHE A 11 27.89 11.16 -16.51
N ALA A 12 27.07 10.16 -16.55
CA ALA A 12 25.79 10.22 -17.23
C ALA A 12 24.81 9.29 -16.55
N SER A 13 23.98 9.80 -15.65
CA SER A 13 22.67 9.21 -15.38
C SER A 13 21.91 9.82 -14.21
N CYS A 14 21.78 11.13 -14.13
CA CYS A 14 20.88 11.74 -13.14
C CYS A 14 19.67 12.50 -13.74
N GLU A 15 19.59 12.67 -15.06
CA GLU A 15 18.48 13.43 -15.67
C GLU A 15 17.39 12.55 -16.29
N ALA A 16 17.68 11.30 -16.61
CA ALA A 16 16.69 10.41 -17.23
C ALA A 16 15.56 9.96 -16.30
N THR A 17 15.75 10.06 -14.97
CA THR A 17 14.76 9.63 -13.97
C THR A 17 13.67 10.67 -13.67
N LYS A 18 13.87 11.93 -14.00
CA LYS A 18 12.89 12.98 -13.66
C LYS A 18 11.63 12.97 -14.55
N ASN A 19 11.70 12.42 -15.76
CA ASN A 19 10.60 12.37 -16.72
C ASN A 19 10.05 10.97 -17.01
N ALA A 20 10.58 9.93 -16.34
CA ALA A 20 10.08 8.57 -16.51
C ALA A 20 8.74 8.40 -15.78
N ASN A 21 7.72 7.89 -16.48
CA ASN A 21 6.46 7.49 -15.86
C ASN A 21 6.70 6.27 -14.94
N ASN A 22 5.72 5.94 -14.08
CA ASN A 22 5.87 4.84 -13.12
C ASN A 22 6.11 3.49 -13.80
N THR A 23 5.58 3.29 -15.02
CA THR A 23 5.82 2.11 -15.84
C THR A 23 7.28 1.95 -16.25
N GLN A 24 7.94 3.05 -16.67
CA GLN A 24 9.36 3.05 -17.03
C GLN A 24 10.26 2.87 -15.79
N LYS A 25 9.82 3.39 -14.62
CA LYS A 25 10.50 3.16 -13.34
C LYS A 25 10.36 1.72 -12.87
N GLY A 26 9.18 1.08 -13.06
CA GLY A 26 8.93 -0.32 -12.71
C GLY A 26 9.86 -1.29 -13.47
N ALA A 27 10.09 -1.05 -14.75
CA ALA A 27 10.96 -1.89 -15.57
C ALA A 27 12.46 -1.84 -15.16
N GLY A 28 12.91 -0.73 -14.54
CA GLY A 28 14.31 -0.56 -14.09
C GLY A 28 14.56 -0.81 -12.59
N ILE A 29 13.50 -0.81 -11.77
CA ILE A 29 13.59 -0.73 -10.31
C ILE A 29 12.95 -1.96 -9.61
N GLY A 30 12.51 -2.97 -10.34
CA GLY A 30 11.78 -4.12 -9.80
C GLY A 30 12.45 -4.81 -8.59
N ALA A 31 13.77 -4.77 -8.48
CA ALA A 31 14.49 -5.30 -7.32
C ALA A 31 14.51 -4.35 -6.11
N ALA A 32 14.40 -3.04 -6.33
CA ALA A 32 14.47 -2.04 -5.25
C ALA A 32 13.07 -1.68 -4.70
N ALA A 33 12.02 -1.87 -5.50
CA ALA A 33 10.68 -1.41 -5.18
C ALA A 33 9.93 -2.31 -4.17
N GLY A 34 10.17 -3.62 -4.20
CA GLY A 34 9.62 -4.52 -3.18
C GLY A 34 10.19 -4.29 -1.78
N ALA A 35 11.41 -3.74 -1.71
CA ALA A 35 12.00 -3.30 -0.47
C ALA A 35 11.30 -2.05 0.11
N LEU A 36 10.63 -1.23 -0.69
CA LEU A 36 10.00 0.01 -0.25
C LEU A 36 8.61 -0.20 0.37
N ILE A 37 7.78 -1.10 -0.16
CA ILE A 37 6.51 -1.46 0.53
C ILE A 37 6.82 -2.15 1.86
N GLY A 38 7.77 -3.07 1.89
CA GLY A 38 8.27 -3.67 3.12
C GLY A 38 8.94 -2.64 4.05
N GLY A 39 9.61 -1.61 3.51
CA GLY A 39 10.27 -0.57 4.27
C GLY A 39 9.33 0.47 4.87
N ILE A 40 8.29 0.87 4.17
CA ILE A 40 7.30 1.86 4.65
C ILE A 40 6.37 1.23 5.70
N ILE A 41 5.97 -0.03 5.51
CA ILE A 41 5.10 -0.76 6.44
C ILE A 41 5.92 -1.52 7.50
N GLY A 42 7.20 -1.79 7.24
CA GLY A 42 8.04 -2.69 8.03
C GLY A 42 9.17 -2.06 8.84
N ASN A 43 9.44 -0.76 8.69
CA ASN A 43 10.64 -0.16 9.31
C ASN A 43 10.56 -0.07 10.85
N ASN A 44 9.38 -0.22 11.42
CA ASN A 44 9.17 -0.22 12.88
C ASN A 44 8.28 -1.36 13.40
N SER A 45 7.71 -2.18 12.53
CA SER A 45 6.90 -3.33 12.93
C SER A 45 7.66 -4.62 12.70
N LYS A 46 7.54 -5.56 13.63
CA LYS A 46 8.04 -6.95 13.53
C LYS A 46 7.39 -7.75 12.37
N ILE A 47 6.61 -7.07 11.53
CA ILE A 47 6.04 -7.59 10.28
C ILE A 47 7.13 -7.45 9.22
N GLY A 48 7.95 -8.46 9.16
CA GLY A 48 9.23 -8.47 8.47
C GLY A 48 9.16 -7.98 7.02
N THR A 49 10.17 -7.23 6.70
CA THR A 49 10.73 -6.94 5.36
C THR A 49 10.72 -8.14 4.39
N ALA A 50 10.53 -9.37 4.87
CA ALA A 50 10.55 -10.58 4.07
C ALA A 50 9.33 -10.73 3.12
N GLY A 51 8.13 -10.27 3.50
CA GLY A 51 6.94 -10.38 2.65
C GLY A 51 6.90 -9.36 1.51
N GLY A 52 7.32 -8.11 1.78
CA GLY A 52 7.36 -7.04 0.77
C GLY A 52 8.54 -7.18 -0.21
N ALA A 53 9.68 -7.70 0.26
CA ALA A 53 10.85 -7.92 -0.59
C ALA A 53 10.65 -9.05 -1.62
N LEU A 54 9.80 -10.04 -1.33
CA LEU A 54 9.57 -11.18 -2.21
C LEU A 54 8.73 -10.82 -3.45
N ILE A 55 7.83 -9.85 -3.36
CA ILE A 55 6.95 -9.48 -4.48
C ILE A 55 7.69 -8.55 -5.46
N GLY A 56 8.48 -7.61 -4.97
CA GLY A 56 9.21 -6.68 -5.85
C GLY A 56 10.50 -7.23 -6.47
N ALA A 57 11.19 -8.15 -5.77
CA ALA A 57 12.44 -8.72 -6.28
C ALA A 57 12.26 -9.77 -7.39
N ALA A 58 11.04 -10.33 -7.52
CA ALA A 58 10.74 -11.40 -8.49
C ALA A 58 10.22 -10.91 -9.84
N ILE A 59 9.88 -9.61 -9.95
CA ILE A 59 9.17 -9.07 -11.11
C ILE A 59 10.05 -8.03 -11.81
N GLY A 60 11.14 -8.49 -12.41
CA GLY A 60 12.02 -7.64 -13.26
C GLY A 60 11.61 -7.68 -14.73
N GLY A 61 11.99 -6.65 -15.50
CA GLY A 61 11.80 -6.64 -16.96
C GLY A 61 10.39 -6.29 -17.44
N GLY A 62 9.96 -6.88 -18.57
CA GLY A 62 8.69 -6.56 -19.21
C GLY A 62 7.45 -6.84 -18.36
N SER A 63 7.46 -7.88 -17.54
CA SER A 63 6.36 -8.24 -16.64
C SER A 63 6.12 -7.21 -15.55
N GLY A 64 7.20 -6.58 -15.00
CA GLY A 64 7.05 -5.47 -14.03
C GLY A 64 6.35 -4.26 -14.64
N ALA A 65 6.63 -3.93 -15.91
CA ALA A 65 5.96 -2.84 -16.60
C ALA A 65 4.44 -3.09 -16.79
N LEU A 66 4.04 -4.33 -17.09
CA LEU A 66 2.63 -4.72 -17.24
C LEU A 66 1.88 -4.62 -15.90
N ILE A 67 2.48 -5.10 -14.82
CA ILE A 67 1.91 -4.97 -13.47
C ILE A 67 1.83 -3.49 -13.09
N GLY A 68 2.92 -2.72 -13.26
CA GLY A 68 2.96 -1.30 -12.99
C GLY A 68 1.81 -0.54 -13.67
N ASN A 69 1.54 -0.79 -14.93
CA ASN A 69 0.42 -0.19 -15.66
C ASN A 69 -0.95 -0.50 -15.05
N LYS A 70 -1.18 -1.78 -14.69
CA LYS A 70 -2.44 -2.20 -14.06
C LYS A 70 -2.62 -1.52 -12.70
N MET A 71 -1.55 -1.47 -11.90
CA MET A 71 -1.57 -0.83 -10.58
C MET A 71 -1.71 0.69 -10.67
N ASP A 72 -1.09 1.34 -11.66
CA ASP A 72 -1.29 2.78 -11.93
C ASP A 72 -2.74 3.10 -12.29
N LYS A 73 -3.38 2.25 -13.08
CA LYS A 73 -4.80 2.39 -13.41
C LYS A 73 -5.67 2.21 -12.18
N GLN A 74 -5.44 1.16 -11.39
CA GLN A 74 -6.16 0.91 -10.14
C GLN A 74 -6.01 2.07 -9.15
N ALA A 75 -4.79 2.63 -8.97
CA ALA A 75 -4.55 3.76 -8.08
C ALA A 75 -5.38 4.99 -8.49
N ARG A 76 -5.43 5.32 -9.79
CA ARG A 76 -6.26 6.41 -10.30
C ARG A 76 -7.76 6.17 -10.07
N GLU A 77 -8.23 4.95 -10.26
CA GLU A 77 -9.64 4.62 -10.03
C GLU A 77 -10.01 4.68 -8.55
N ILE A 78 -9.11 4.29 -7.64
CA ILE A 78 -9.28 4.47 -6.19
C ILE A 78 -9.38 5.96 -5.85
N ASP A 79 -8.47 6.79 -6.35
CA ASP A 79 -8.45 8.24 -6.11
C ASP A 79 -9.74 8.91 -6.64
N GLN A 80 -10.23 8.50 -7.81
CA GLN A 80 -11.50 8.98 -8.37
C GLN A 80 -12.72 8.51 -7.57
N ALA A 81 -12.71 7.26 -7.08
CA ALA A 81 -13.82 6.70 -6.30
C ALA A 81 -13.94 7.34 -4.91
N LEU A 82 -12.81 7.70 -4.30
CA LEU A 82 -12.77 8.28 -2.96
C LEU A 82 -11.84 9.51 -2.91
N PRO A 83 -12.29 10.66 -3.46
CA PRO A 83 -11.51 11.89 -3.41
C PRO A 83 -11.20 12.30 -1.97
N GLY A 84 -9.95 12.66 -1.72
CA GLY A 84 -9.44 13.04 -0.39
C GLY A 84 -8.85 11.87 0.43
N ALA A 85 -8.88 10.65 -0.07
CA ALA A 85 -8.02 9.60 0.44
C ALA A 85 -6.57 9.82 -0.04
N ASP A 86 -5.59 9.45 0.79
CA ASP A 86 -4.19 9.51 0.36
C ASP A 86 -3.85 8.22 -0.40
N VAL A 87 -3.73 8.32 -1.72
CA VAL A 87 -3.39 7.20 -2.61
C VAL A 87 -1.98 7.39 -3.15
N GLU A 88 -1.09 6.49 -2.80
CA GLU A 88 0.32 6.54 -3.18
C GLU A 88 0.75 5.26 -3.91
N ARG A 89 1.48 5.42 -5.01
CA ARG A 89 2.17 4.31 -5.66
C ARG A 89 3.51 4.07 -4.96
N VAL A 90 3.66 2.88 -4.39
CA VAL A 90 4.89 2.48 -3.70
C VAL A 90 5.44 1.24 -4.38
N GLY A 91 6.46 1.43 -5.19
CA GLY A 91 6.97 0.36 -6.06
C GLY A 91 5.88 -0.14 -7.00
N GLU A 92 5.64 -1.45 -6.99
CA GLU A 92 4.59 -2.09 -7.79
C GLU A 92 3.25 -2.22 -7.04
N GLY A 93 3.16 -1.72 -5.80
CA GLY A 93 1.95 -1.72 -5.00
C GLY A 93 1.28 -0.35 -4.89
N ILE A 94 0.15 -0.30 -4.19
CA ILE A 94 -0.58 0.91 -3.84
C ILE A 94 -0.71 0.96 -2.33
N ARG A 95 -0.34 2.08 -1.74
CA ARG A 95 -0.69 2.45 -0.38
C ARG A 95 -1.90 3.37 -0.43
N LEU A 96 -2.97 2.99 0.30
CA LEU A 96 -4.16 3.80 0.46
C LEU A 96 -4.35 4.09 1.95
N VAL A 97 -4.35 5.35 2.33
CA VAL A 97 -4.57 5.79 3.71
C VAL A 97 -5.96 6.38 3.85
N LEU A 98 -6.77 5.76 4.70
CA LEU A 98 -8.10 6.22 5.07
C LEU A 98 -8.06 6.77 6.51
N LYS A 99 -8.01 8.09 6.63
CA LYS A 99 -8.06 8.80 7.91
C LYS A 99 -9.47 8.74 8.52
N GLU A 100 -9.63 9.23 9.74
CA GLU A 100 -10.91 9.16 10.49
C GLU A 100 -12.09 9.79 9.75
N ASP A 101 -11.87 10.79 8.93
CA ASP A 101 -12.90 11.42 8.09
C ASP A 101 -13.40 10.49 6.98
N ALA A 102 -12.55 9.60 6.47
CA ALA A 102 -12.90 8.62 5.46
C ALA A 102 -13.44 7.32 6.05
N VAL A 103 -12.79 6.77 7.09
CA VAL A 103 -13.24 5.54 7.78
C VAL A 103 -13.31 5.79 9.29
N ARG A 104 -14.47 6.22 9.75
CA ARG A 104 -14.74 6.52 11.15
C ARG A 104 -15.34 5.33 11.89
N PHE A 105 -14.87 5.12 13.11
CA PHE A 105 -15.44 4.21 14.09
C PHE A 105 -16.05 4.98 15.27
N ASP A 106 -16.97 4.37 15.96
CA ASP A 106 -17.41 4.89 17.26
C ASP A 106 -16.25 4.91 18.26
N THR A 107 -16.27 5.85 19.21
CA THR A 107 -15.21 5.98 20.22
C THR A 107 -15.01 4.67 20.99
N GLY A 108 -13.77 4.20 21.02
CA GLY A 108 -13.38 2.95 21.68
C GLY A 108 -13.97 1.67 21.08
N LYS A 109 -14.66 1.77 19.92
CA LYS A 109 -15.28 0.62 19.24
C LYS A 109 -14.62 0.35 17.89
N ALA A 110 -14.93 -0.83 17.35
CA ALA A 110 -14.58 -1.25 16.00
C ALA A 110 -15.79 -1.25 15.04
N THR A 111 -16.92 -0.70 15.47
CA THR A 111 -18.14 -0.62 14.64
C THR A 111 -17.99 0.49 13.62
N LEU A 112 -18.10 0.15 12.34
CA LEU A 112 -18.08 1.12 11.23
C LEU A 112 -19.33 2.00 11.27
N THR A 113 -19.14 3.30 11.19
CA THR A 113 -20.24 4.26 11.02
C THR A 113 -20.90 4.12 9.64
N THR A 114 -22.10 4.67 9.48
CA THR A 114 -22.81 4.71 8.18
C THR A 114 -21.95 5.41 7.11
N GLN A 115 -21.27 6.50 7.47
CA GLN A 115 -20.38 7.21 6.54
C GLN A 115 -19.18 6.37 6.13
N ALA A 116 -18.54 5.66 7.06
CA ALA A 116 -17.44 4.75 6.75
C ALA A 116 -17.87 3.65 5.77
N LYS A 117 -19.06 3.06 5.99
CA LYS A 117 -19.63 2.06 5.08
C LYS A 117 -19.88 2.63 3.68
N ALA A 118 -20.45 3.86 3.60
CA ALA A 118 -20.70 4.52 2.32
C ALA A 118 -19.41 4.82 1.56
N ASN A 119 -18.32 5.18 2.25
CA ASN A 119 -17.02 5.39 1.63
C ASN A 119 -16.38 4.07 1.17
N LEU A 120 -16.47 3.02 1.97
CA LEU A 120 -16.00 1.68 1.58
C LEU A 120 -16.80 1.13 0.38
N ASP A 121 -18.12 1.40 0.30
CA ASP A 121 -18.96 0.99 -0.85
C ASP A 121 -18.47 1.57 -2.18
N LYS A 122 -17.88 2.77 -2.17
CA LYS A 122 -17.27 3.38 -3.38
C LYS A 122 -16.04 2.61 -3.87
N LEU A 123 -15.30 1.96 -2.97
CA LEU A 123 -14.10 1.16 -3.31
C LEU A 123 -14.45 -0.25 -3.79
N VAL A 124 -15.64 -0.77 -3.46
CA VAL A 124 -16.05 -2.14 -3.81
C VAL A 124 -15.99 -2.42 -5.31
N PRO A 125 -16.52 -1.55 -6.22
CA PRO A 125 -16.39 -1.78 -7.66
C PRO A 125 -14.93 -1.89 -8.12
N VAL A 126 -14.07 -0.96 -7.68
CA VAL A 126 -12.65 -0.96 -8.04
C VAL A 126 -11.99 -2.27 -7.57
N PHE A 127 -12.22 -2.70 -6.32
CA PHE A 127 -11.64 -3.94 -5.82
C PHE A 127 -12.20 -5.21 -6.53
N LYS A 128 -13.40 -5.16 -7.10
CA LYS A 128 -13.96 -6.23 -7.93
C LYS A 128 -13.31 -6.27 -9.31
N ASP A 129 -13.11 -5.12 -9.94
CA ASP A 129 -12.50 -5.02 -11.27
C ASP A 129 -11.02 -5.44 -11.25
N TYR A 130 -10.33 -5.24 -10.13
CA TYR A 130 -8.95 -5.68 -9.91
C TYR A 130 -8.87 -6.91 -9.00
N ALA A 131 -9.57 -7.99 -9.38
CA ALA A 131 -9.64 -9.22 -8.60
C ALA A 131 -8.28 -9.92 -8.40
N ASP A 132 -7.31 -9.63 -9.26
CA ASP A 132 -5.96 -10.22 -9.25
C ASP A 132 -4.99 -9.45 -8.34
N THR A 133 -5.51 -8.77 -7.29
CA THR A 133 -4.71 -8.13 -6.24
C THR A 133 -5.03 -8.70 -4.86
N ASN A 134 -4.01 -8.75 -4.00
CA ASN A 134 -4.15 -8.98 -2.56
C ASN A 134 -4.21 -7.64 -1.82
N ILE A 135 -4.90 -7.61 -0.71
CA ILE A 135 -5.15 -6.41 0.09
C ILE A 135 -4.80 -6.69 1.54
N GLU A 136 -3.77 -6.05 2.06
CA GLU A 136 -3.46 -6.06 3.49
C GLU A 136 -4.05 -4.80 4.14
N ILE A 137 -4.76 -4.96 5.25
CA ILE A 137 -5.43 -3.87 5.98
C ILE A 137 -4.75 -3.71 7.32
N TYR A 138 -4.21 -2.53 7.56
CA TYR A 138 -3.54 -2.15 8.80
C TYR A 138 -4.40 -1.16 9.59
N GLY A 139 -4.69 -1.49 10.85
CA GLY A 139 -5.39 -0.59 11.76
C GLY A 139 -4.43 0.14 12.67
N TYR A 140 -4.69 1.41 12.91
CA TYR A 140 -3.93 2.27 13.81
C TYR A 140 -4.85 2.99 14.79
N THR A 141 -4.29 3.39 15.93
CA THR A 141 -4.95 4.24 16.94
C THR A 141 -4.09 5.47 17.24
N ASP A 142 -4.66 6.41 17.93
CA ASP A 142 -3.88 7.42 18.66
C ASP A 142 -3.26 6.84 19.94
N SER A 143 -2.49 7.63 20.66
CA SER A 143 -1.81 7.21 21.89
C SER A 143 -2.70 7.18 23.14
N THR A 144 -4.02 7.40 23.02
CA THR A 144 -4.94 7.42 24.16
C THR A 144 -5.24 6.00 24.64
N GLY A 145 -5.00 5.71 25.90
CA GLY A 145 -5.22 4.38 26.51
C GLY A 145 -3.95 3.52 26.55
N SER A 146 -4.08 2.26 26.99
CA SER A 146 -2.93 1.37 27.08
C SER A 146 -2.49 0.83 25.70
N PRO A 147 -1.22 0.53 25.50
CA PRO A 147 -0.72 -0.06 24.26
C PRO A 147 -1.44 -1.38 23.91
N GLU A 148 -1.72 -2.23 24.89
CA GLU A 148 -2.39 -3.53 24.68
C GLU A 148 -3.83 -3.36 24.25
N PHE A 149 -4.55 -2.40 24.84
CA PHE A 149 -5.90 -2.03 24.42
C PHE A 149 -5.90 -1.53 22.98
N ASN A 150 -4.98 -0.63 22.64
CA ASN A 150 -4.86 -0.04 21.32
C ASN A 150 -4.48 -1.08 20.25
N LEU A 151 -3.58 -2.03 20.57
CA LEU A 151 -3.24 -3.13 19.68
C LEU A 151 -4.48 -3.98 19.36
N THR A 152 -5.24 -4.36 20.38
CA THR A 152 -6.48 -5.13 20.22
C THR A 152 -7.53 -4.35 19.45
N LEU A 153 -7.72 -3.07 19.77
CA LEU A 153 -8.71 -2.22 19.10
C LEU A 153 -8.39 -2.03 17.61
N SER A 154 -7.13 -1.77 17.29
CA SER A 154 -6.69 -1.59 15.90
C SER A 154 -6.86 -2.87 15.07
N GLN A 155 -6.57 -4.04 15.64
CA GLN A 155 -6.83 -5.33 14.99
C GLN A 155 -8.32 -5.51 14.69
N LYS A 156 -9.20 -5.28 15.66
CA LYS A 156 -10.65 -5.37 15.47
C LYS A 156 -11.19 -4.39 14.43
N ARG A 157 -10.60 -3.19 14.32
CA ARG A 157 -10.95 -2.20 13.29
C ARG A 157 -10.57 -2.67 11.89
N ALA A 158 -9.37 -3.19 11.71
CA ALA A 158 -8.94 -3.78 10.44
C ALA A 158 -9.84 -4.96 10.04
N GLU A 159 -10.20 -5.83 10.99
CA GLU A 159 -11.13 -6.94 10.76
C GLU A 159 -12.52 -6.46 10.36
N SER A 160 -13.06 -5.43 11.01
CA SER A 160 -14.38 -4.88 10.67
C SER A 160 -14.44 -4.31 9.25
N VAL A 161 -13.35 -3.68 8.79
CA VAL A 161 -13.23 -3.23 7.39
C VAL A 161 -13.20 -4.41 6.44
N LYS A 162 -12.37 -5.43 6.70
CA LYS A 162 -12.30 -6.66 5.91
C LYS A 162 -13.69 -7.33 5.83
N ASP A 163 -14.33 -7.56 6.98
CA ASP A 163 -15.61 -8.26 7.05
C ASP A 163 -16.70 -7.50 6.30
N TYR A 164 -16.69 -6.17 6.37
CA TYR A 164 -17.59 -5.36 5.57
C TYR A 164 -17.37 -5.53 4.06
N LEU A 165 -16.11 -5.46 3.60
CA LEU A 165 -15.77 -5.65 2.18
C LEU A 165 -16.11 -7.06 1.69
N VAL A 166 -15.87 -8.08 2.52
CA VAL A 166 -16.29 -9.48 2.23
C VAL A 166 -17.81 -9.60 2.14
N SER A 167 -18.55 -8.92 3.01
CA SER A 167 -20.03 -8.88 2.94
C SER A 167 -20.56 -8.26 1.64
N LYS A 168 -19.75 -7.46 0.93
CA LYS A 168 -20.06 -6.88 -0.38
C LYS A 168 -19.64 -7.78 -1.56
N GLY A 169 -19.22 -9.00 -1.27
CA GLY A 169 -18.91 -10.03 -2.26
C GLY A 169 -17.44 -10.07 -2.71
N LEU A 170 -16.54 -9.45 -1.96
CA LEU A 170 -15.10 -9.62 -2.19
C LEU A 170 -14.60 -10.93 -1.55
N LEU A 171 -13.66 -11.60 -2.19
CA LEU A 171 -13.15 -12.89 -1.72
C LEU A 171 -12.29 -12.72 -0.46
N VAL A 172 -12.62 -13.42 0.61
CA VAL A 172 -11.92 -13.37 1.90
C VAL A 172 -10.44 -13.73 1.77
N SER A 173 -10.08 -14.63 0.86
CA SER A 173 -8.70 -15.06 0.62
C SER A 173 -7.76 -13.95 0.12
N ARG A 174 -8.31 -12.84 -0.38
CA ARG A 174 -7.54 -11.68 -0.81
C ARG A 174 -7.08 -10.79 0.33
N PHE A 175 -7.65 -10.96 1.53
CA PHE A 175 -7.45 -10.04 2.64
C PHE A 175 -6.57 -10.61 3.74
N LYS A 176 -5.68 -9.78 4.24
CA LYS A 176 -4.98 -9.97 5.51
C LYS A 176 -5.19 -8.75 6.38
N THR A 177 -5.31 -8.91 7.69
CA THR A 177 -5.53 -7.82 8.65
C THR A 177 -4.46 -7.82 9.71
N THR A 178 -4.01 -6.63 10.10
CA THR A 178 -3.02 -6.46 11.16
C THR A 178 -3.33 -5.20 11.96
N GLY A 179 -3.44 -5.34 13.28
CA GLY A 179 -3.49 -4.22 14.20
C GLY A 179 -2.09 -3.77 14.57
N LEU A 180 -1.80 -2.49 14.45
CA LEU A 180 -0.51 -1.89 14.80
C LEU A 180 -0.61 -0.96 16.02
N GLY A 181 -1.83 -0.73 16.54
CA GLY A 181 -2.05 0.10 17.74
C GLY A 181 -1.52 1.52 17.51
N ILE A 182 -0.67 1.95 18.42
CA ILE A 182 -0.07 3.30 18.46
C ILE A 182 1.23 3.41 17.62
N ALA A 183 1.59 2.36 16.89
CA ALA A 183 2.82 2.37 16.08
C ALA A 183 2.72 3.38 14.92
N ASP A 184 3.88 3.83 14.45
CA ASP A 184 4.04 4.65 13.24
C ASP A 184 3.07 5.84 13.15
N PRO A 185 3.05 6.76 14.14
CA PRO A 185 2.18 7.93 14.11
C PRO A 185 2.57 8.82 12.91
N ILE A 186 1.57 9.25 12.13
CA ILE A 186 1.77 10.18 10.99
C ILE A 186 1.64 11.65 11.39
N ALA A 187 1.20 11.92 12.63
CA ALA A 187 1.10 13.24 13.22
C ALA A 187 1.38 13.18 14.71
N THR A 188 1.59 14.35 15.35
CA THR A 188 1.77 14.40 16.81
C THR A 188 0.53 13.93 17.55
N ASN A 189 0.71 13.17 18.63
CA ASN A 189 -0.38 12.78 19.52
C ASN A 189 -0.75 13.85 20.56
N ASP A 190 -0.01 14.97 20.62
CA ASP A 190 -0.23 16.02 21.60
C ASP A 190 -1.48 16.85 21.29
N THR A 191 -1.83 17.01 20.00
CA THR A 191 -3.01 17.76 19.55
C THR A 191 -4.18 16.84 19.20
N ALA A 192 -5.41 17.34 19.28
CA ALA A 192 -6.59 16.60 18.90
C ALA A 192 -6.60 16.28 17.40
N GLU A 193 -6.16 17.22 16.57
CA GLU A 193 -6.04 17.09 15.11
C GLU A 193 -5.04 16.00 14.73
N GLY A 194 -3.89 15.99 15.39
CA GLY A 194 -2.87 14.96 15.14
C GLY A 194 -3.34 13.57 15.57
N ARG A 195 -4.01 13.44 16.72
CA ARG A 195 -4.63 12.16 17.12
C ARG A 195 -5.67 11.70 16.12
N THR A 196 -6.48 12.59 15.55
CA THR A 196 -7.45 12.26 14.50
C THR A 196 -6.77 11.68 13.25
N GLN A 197 -5.61 12.21 12.86
CA GLN A 197 -4.83 11.66 11.74
C GLN A 197 -4.24 10.28 12.06
N ASN A 198 -3.82 10.05 13.30
CA ASN A 198 -3.27 8.77 13.74
C ASN A 198 -4.33 7.67 13.81
N ARG A 199 -5.61 7.98 14.08
CA ARG A 199 -6.74 7.05 14.00
C ARG A 199 -7.10 6.78 12.54
N ARG A 200 -6.43 5.83 11.92
CA ARG A 200 -6.55 5.54 10.49
C ARG A 200 -6.55 4.04 10.19
N VAL A 201 -6.94 3.74 8.99
CA VAL A 201 -6.77 2.41 8.38
C VAL A 201 -5.97 2.58 7.09
N GLU A 202 -4.96 1.78 6.91
CA GLU A 202 -4.14 1.75 5.70
C GLU A 202 -4.36 0.45 4.94
N PHE A 203 -4.35 0.54 3.62
CA PHE A 203 -4.40 -0.61 2.73
C PHE A 203 -3.09 -0.68 1.96
N ALA A 204 -2.47 -1.85 1.96
CA ALA A 204 -1.42 -2.19 1.01
C ALA A 204 -2.02 -3.13 -0.03
N ILE A 205 -2.09 -2.67 -1.26
CA ILE A 205 -2.67 -3.40 -2.39
C ILE A 205 -1.53 -3.85 -3.29
N MET A 206 -1.44 -5.15 -3.56
CA MET A 206 -0.33 -5.76 -4.26
C MET A 206 -0.83 -6.75 -5.30
N ALA A 207 -0.07 -6.94 -6.38
CA ALA A 207 -0.33 -8.00 -7.34
C ALA A 207 -0.35 -9.36 -6.62
N ASN A 208 -1.31 -10.22 -6.92
CA ASN A 208 -1.30 -11.60 -6.47
C ASN A 208 -0.53 -12.51 -7.46
N ASP A 209 -0.36 -13.78 -7.10
CA ASP A 209 0.38 -14.75 -7.91
C ASP A 209 -0.18 -14.89 -9.34
N LYS A 210 -1.51 -14.78 -9.48
CA LYS A 210 -2.17 -14.85 -10.80
C LYS A 210 -1.77 -13.66 -11.68
N MET A 211 -1.84 -12.43 -11.16
CA MET A 211 -1.40 -11.24 -11.91
C MET A 211 0.08 -11.35 -12.32
N VAL A 212 0.93 -11.87 -11.42
CA VAL A 212 2.36 -12.06 -11.69
C VAL A 212 2.58 -13.10 -12.80
N GLN A 213 1.89 -14.24 -12.74
CA GLN A 213 2.01 -15.30 -13.75
C GLN A 213 1.50 -14.82 -15.12
N ASP A 214 0.35 -14.14 -15.16
CA ASP A 214 -0.22 -13.60 -16.39
C ASP A 214 0.73 -12.57 -17.03
N ALA A 215 1.31 -11.68 -16.22
CA ALA A 215 2.26 -10.68 -16.70
C ALA A 215 3.56 -11.31 -17.23
N LYS A 216 4.09 -12.36 -16.58
CA LYS A 216 5.25 -13.11 -17.09
C LYS A 216 4.95 -13.77 -18.41
N LYS A 217 3.81 -14.45 -18.53
CA LYS A 217 3.39 -15.10 -19.77
C LYS A 217 3.24 -14.09 -20.92
N GLU A 218 2.63 -12.92 -20.64
CA GLU A 218 2.45 -11.84 -21.62
C GLU A 218 3.79 -11.23 -22.05
N ALA A 219 4.76 -11.16 -21.13
CA ALA A 219 6.13 -10.68 -21.40
C ALA A 219 7.03 -11.74 -22.10
N GLY A 220 6.54 -12.96 -22.34
CA GLY A 220 7.32 -14.04 -22.96
C GLY A 220 8.36 -14.67 -22.02
N GLN A 221 8.10 -14.66 -20.72
CA GLN A 221 8.97 -15.18 -19.65
C GLN A 221 8.41 -16.46 -19.03
#